data_501b81b1b34c9174aa99d7ef5816d329
#
_entry.id   501b81b1b34c9174aa99d7ef5816d329
#
_cell.length_a   1.000
_cell.length_b   1.000
_cell.length_c   1.000
_cell.angle_alpha   90.00
_cell.angle_beta   90.00
_cell.angle_gamma   90.00
#
_symmetry.space_group_name_H-M   'P 1'
#
loop_
_entity.id
_entity.type
_entity.pdbx_description
1 polymer ?
#
loop_
_entity_poly.entity_id
_entity_poly.type
_entity_poly.pdbx_seq_one_letter_code
_entity_poly.pdbx_strand_id
1 'polypeptide(L)'
;ILFCAHIPFRGGANSGGASVNKDKNYAEILKLLTEFHEAHIMVGHTHYPQNWIHSSYVTKGGTPVYEHVHGAACGAWWSCNMNVNGAPNCYSLYEIEGNSIKNWVTKGTKNEVGYQMRVYNGSQIYGGTDGTPSGKYRYTWYDGGKGGTANITAKGNSNLKGSFVAAIWNDDDKNWKVEFFQNGQKVGDMKRVPSKVPDICVVSYYFNNLGKNTTTWTTTTAQHYWYIEAPGGDPTKVKNWEVRATQTIPTSGEVNVYSCTDLQTDYSGF
;
A
#
# COMPACT_ATOMS: atom_id res chain seq x y z
N ILE A 1 -11.83 -11.72 -19.28
CA ILE A 1 -12.01 -12.85 -18.38
C ILE A 1 -11.62 -12.50 -16.94
N LEU A 2 -12.35 -12.97 -15.95
CA LEU A 2 -11.98 -12.93 -14.53
C LEU A 2 -11.56 -14.34 -14.10
N PHE A 3 -10.30 -14.48 -13.71
CA PHE A 3 -9.75 -15.74 -13.20
C PHE A 3 -9.64 -15.64 -11.68
N CYS A 4 -10.35 -16.48 -10.96
CA CYS A 4 -10.36 -16.47 -9.49
C CYS A 4 -9.51 -17.62 -8.94
N ALA A 5 -8.61 -17.29 -8.02
CA ALA A 5 -7.82 -18.25 -7.26
C ALA A 5 -7.65 -17.79 -5.81
N HIS A 6 -7.13 -18.65 -4.92
CA HIS A 6 -6.90 -18.24 -3.55
C HIS A 6 -5.53 -17.60 -3.36
N ILE A 7 -4.49 -18.22 -3.88
CA ILE A 7 -3.09 -17.80 -3.67
C ILE A 7 -2.62 -16.89 -4.81
N PRO A 8 -1.95 -15.76 -4.52
CA PRO A 8 -1.40 -14.88 -5.54
C PRO A 8 -0.42 -15.61 -6.48
N PHE A 9 -0.45 -15.23 -7.75
CA PHE A 9 0.45 -15.74 -8.79
C PHE A 9 1.85 -15.18 -8.64
N ARG A 10 1.98 -13.91 -8.26
CA ARG A 10 3.26 -13.37 -7.85
C ARG A 10 3.66 -13.93 -6.50
N GLY A 11 4.86 -14.50 -6.51
CA GLY A 11 5.39 -15.29 -5.40
C GLY A 11 5.18 -14.69 -4.06
N GLY A 12 4.60 -15.47 -3.19
CA GLY A 12 4.16 -15.30 -1.82
C GLY A 12 4.20 -13.92 -1.18
N ALA A 13 3.21 -13.63 -0.40
CA ALA A 13 2.98 -12.38 0.33
C ALA A 13 4.24 -11.73 0.94
N ASN A 14 5.22 -12.52 1.28
CA ASN A 14 6.44 -12.09 1.95
C ASN A 14 7.65 -11.95 1.02
N SER A 15 7.56 -12.36 -0.23
CA SER A 15 8.75 -12.44 -1.06
C SER A 15 9.09 -11.14 -1.79
N GLY A 16 8.15 -10.19 -1.90
CA GLY A 16 8.38 -8.98 -2.70
C GLY A 16 9.01 -9.27 -4.06
N GLY A 17 8.88 -10.50 -4.49
CA GLY A 17 9.48 -11.01 -5.69
C GLY A 17 8.62 -10.69 -6.88
N ALA A 18 9.25 -10.15 -7.91
CA ALA A 18 8.64 -9.97 -9.22
C ALA A 18 8.42 -11.30 -9.98
N SER A 19 8.80 -12.43 -9.40
CA SER A 19 8.73 -13.73 -10.08
C SER A 19 7.42 -14.45 -9.81
N VAL A 20 6.79 -14.88 -10.89
CA VAL A 20 5.66 -15.81 -10.86
C VAL A 20 6.11 -17.13 -10.20
N ASN A 21 5.27 -17.68 -9.35
CA ASN A 21 5.53 -18.99 -8.73
C ASN A 21 5.47 -20.09 -9.80
N LYS A 22 6.64 -20.51 -10.27
CA LYS A 22 6.79 -21.51 -11.34
C LYS A 22 6.32 -22.91 -10.94
N ASP A 23 6.37 -23.22 -9.64
CA ASP A 23 6.01 -24.55 -9.10
C ASP A 23 4.51 -24.82 -9.12
N LYS A 24 3.70 -23.83 -9.49
CA LYS A 24 2.23 -23.90 -9.48
C LYS A 24 1.60 -23.77 -10.87
N ASN A 25 2.36 -23.92 -11.92
CA ASN A 25 1.91 -23.73 -13.31
C ASN A 25 1.31 -22.33 -13.60
N TYR A 26 1.58 -21.36 -12.74
CA TYR A 26 1.02 -20.01 -12.89
C TYR A 26 1.49 -19.31 -14.17
N ALA A 27 2.73 -19.60 -14.61
CA ALA A 27 3.25 -19.06 -15.85
C ALA A 27 2.46 -19.56 -17.08
N GLU A 28 2.03 -20.82 -17.06
CA GLU A 28 1.20 -21.41 -18.13
C GLU A 28 -0.20 -20.79 -18.13
N ILE A 29 -0.80 -20.62 -16.96
CA ILE A 29 -2.10 -19.96 -16.81
C ILE A 29 -2.01 -18.51 -17.32
N LEU A 30 -0.99 -17.77 -16.93
CA LEU A 30 -0.76 -16.40 -17.41
C LEU A 30 -0.66 -16.35 -18.93
N LYS A 31 0.04 -17.31 -19.53
CA LYS A 31 0.12 -17.42 -20.99
C LYS A 31 -1.25 -17.67 -21.61
N LEU A 32 -2.07 -18.56 -21.04
CA LEU A 32 -3.43 -18.81 -21.52
C LEU A 32 -4.31 -17.55 -21.39
N LEU A 33 -4.14 -16.77 -20.33
CA LEU A 33 -4.90 -15.54 -20.12
C LEU A 33 -4.60 -14.47 -21.19
N THR A 34 -3.44 -14.51 -21.86
CA THR A 34 -3.15 -13.58 -22.96
C THR A 34 -4.01 -13.83 -24.20
N GLU A 35 -4.65 -15.00 -24.32
CA GLU A 35 -5.55 -15.29 -25.43
C GLU A 35 -6.89 -14.55 -25.39
N PHE A 36 -7.21 -13.92 -24.27
CA PHE A 36 -8.41 -13.11 -24.11
C PHE A 36 -8.15 -11.64 -24.46
N HIS A 37 -9.22 -10.91 -24.75
CA HIS A 37 -9.13 -9.47 -25.00
C HIS A 37 -8.72 -8.68 -23.75
N GLU A 38 -9.23 -9.09 -22.59
CA GLU A 38 -8.92 -8.51 -21.29
C GLU A 38 -8.88 -9.65 -20.25
N ALA A 39 -7.92 -9.61 -19.33
CA ALA A 39 -7.78 -10.64 -18.30
C ALA A 39 -7.37 -10.06 -16.95
N HIS A 40 -8.13 -10.41 -15.94
CA HIS A 40 -7.88 -10.06 -14.54
C HIS A 40 -7.84 -11.32 -13.67
N ILE A 41 -6.94 -11.32 -12.71
CA ILE A 41 -6.79 -12.38 -11.71
C ILE A 41 -7.24 -11.81 -10.36
N MET A 42 -8.20 -12.49 -9.74
CA MET A 42 -8.76 -12.14 -8.43
C MET A 42 -8.26 -13.14 -7.40
N VAL A 43 -7.44 -12.67 -6.45
CA VAL A 43 -6.84 -13.52 -5.42
C VAL A 43 -6.93 -12.87 -4.03
N GLY A 44 -6.65 -13.66 -2.99
CA GLY A 44 -6.66 -13.22 -1.60
C GLY A 44 -5.45 -13.74 -0.84
N HIS A 45 -5.65 -14.52 0.21
CA HIS A 45 -4.65 -15.23 1.02
C HIS A 45 -3.74 -14.34 1.88
N THR A 46 -3.28 -13.23 1.36
CA THR A 46 -2.28 -12.38 2.03
C THR A 46 -2.85 -11.58 3.20
N HIS A 47 -4.18 -11.40 3.23
CA HIS A 47 -4.90 -10.55 4.18
C HIS A 47 -4.50 -9.07 4.12
N TYR A 48 -4.10 -8.59 2.92
CA TYR A 48 -3.94 -7.17 2.63
C TYR A 48 -4.06 -6.89 1.14
N PRO A 49 -4.54 -5.71 0.74
CA PRO A 49 -4.65 -5.35 -0.68
C PRO A 49 -3.27 -5.16 -1.28
N GLN A 50 -3.14 -5.63 -2.51
CA GLN A 50 -1.96 -5.45 -3.34
C GLN A 50 -2.33 -5.67 -4.80
N ASN A 51 -1.76 -4.89 -5.70
CA ASN A 51 -2.01 -5.06 -7.12
C ASN A 51 -0.72 -5.34 -7.87
N TRP A 52 -0.79 -6.24 -8.84
CA TRP A 52 0.34 -6.61 -9.67
C TRP A 52 0.02 -6.52 -11.15
N ILE A 53 0.98 -6.04 -11.92
CA ILE A 53 0.89 -6.00 -13.38
C ILE A 53 1.87 -7.02 -13.95
N HIS A 54 1.33 -8.01 -14.64
CA HIS A 54 2.13 -9.04 -15.32
C HIS A 54 2.58 -8.54 -16.70
N SER A 55 3.50 -7.58 -16.73
CA SER A 55 3.88 -6.81 -17.92
C SER A 55 4.38 -7.65 -19.10
N SER A 56 4.87 -8.86 -18.83
CA SER A 56 5.32 -9.79 -19.89
C SER A 56 4.18 -10.61 -20.50
N TYR A 57 2.97 -10.49 -19.96
CA TYR A 57 1.78 -11.24 -20.41
C TYR A 57 0.73 -10.25 -20.87
N VAL A 58 0.81 -9.90 -22.17
CA VAL A 58 -0.09 -8.92 -22.78
C VAL A 58 -1.25 -9.65 -23.45
N THR A 59 -2.46 -9.23 -23.18
CA THR A 59 -3.70 -9.76 -23.74
C THR A 59 -3.90 -9.35 -25.21
N LYS A 60 -4.84 -9.97 -25.91
CA LYS A 60 -5.21 -9.59 -27.28
C LYS A 60 -5.74 -8.16 -27.38
N GLY A 61 -6.26 -7.60 -26.31
CA GLY A 61 -6.67 -6.20 -26.23
C GLY A 61 -5.53 -5.20 -25.99
N GLY A 62 -4.30 -5.68 -25.82
CA GLY A 62 -3.11 -4.84 -25.66
C GLY A 62 -2.82 -4.42 -24.21
N THR A 63 -3.62 -4.86 -23.25
CA THR A 63 -3.39 -4.60 -21.82
C THR A 63 -2.65 -5.78 -21.17
N PRO A 64 -1.74 -5.55 -20.23
CA PRO A 64 -1.16 -6.62 -19.44
C PRO A 64 -2.22 -7.35 -18.59
N VAL A 65 -2.00 -8.62 -18.29
CA VAL A 65 -2.79 -9.33 -17.29
C VAL A 65 -2.60 -8.63 -15.93
N TYR A 66 -3.70 -8.30 -15.28
CA TYR A 66 -3.72 -7.57 -14.01
C TYR A 66 -4.13 -8.51 -12.87
N GLU A 67 -3.38 -8.50 -11.78
CA GLU A 67 -3.66 -9.31 -10.60
C GLU A 67 -4.06 -8.43 -9.43
N HIS A 68 -5.28 -8.64 -8.92
CA HIS A 68 -5.85 -7.97 -7.78
C HIS A 68 -5.76 -8.90 -6.56
N VAL A 69 -4.93 -8.54 -5.60
CA VAL A 69 -4.88 -9.23 -4.31
C VAL A 69 -5.77 -8.46 -3.33
N HIS A 70 -6.83 -9.10 -2.91
CA HIS A 70 -7.83 -8.48 -2.05
C HIS A 70 -7.39 -8.44 -0.58
N GLY A 71 -7.71 -7.34 0.07
CA GLY A 71 -7.59 -7.22 1.52
C GLY A 71 -8.61 -8.07 2.27
N ALA A 72 -8.39 -8.22 3.55
CA ALA A 72 -9.28 -8.98 4.41
C ALA A 72 -10.25 -8.05 5.14
N ALA A 73 -11.54 -8.34 5.05
CA ALA A 73 -12.57 -7.63 5.80
C ALA A 73 -12.46 -7.89 7.32
N CYS A 74 -11.86 -9.00 7.72
CA CYS A 74 -11.58 -9.36 9.11
C CYS A 74 -10.25 -8.80 9.66
N GLY A 75 -9.48 -8.11 8.82
CA GLY A 75 -8.15 -7.60 9.16
C GLY A 75 -7.10 -8.68 9.32
N ALA A 76 -6.04 -8.38 10.06
CA ALA A 76 -4.94 -9.28 10.29
C ALA A 76 -5.37 -10.43 11.23
N TRP A 77 -5.84 -11.53 10.64
CA TRP A 77 -6.16 -12.76 11.40
C TRP A 77 -7.10 -12.54 12.58
N TRP A 78 -8.10 -11.67 12.43
CA TRP A 78 -9.06 -11.29 13.49
C TRP A 78 -8.43 -10.61 14.71
N SER A 79 -7.16 -10.29 14.68
CA SER A 79 -6.42 -9.74 15.82
C SER A 79 -6.17 -8.23 15.71
N CYS A 80 -6.53 -7.60 14.60
CA CYS A 80 -6.30 -6.18 14.35
C CYS A 80 -7.46 -5.55 13.57
N ASN A 81 -7.72 -4.29 13.81
CA ASN A 81 -8.74 -3.51 13.08
C ASN A 81 -8.28 -3.05 11.69
N MET A 82 -7.15 -3.55 11.23
CA MET A 82 -6.58 -3.25 9.92
C MET A 82 -5.87 -4.47 9.35
N ASN A 83 -5.57 -4.43 8.07
CA ASN A 83 -4.73 -5.41 7.41
C ASN A 83 -3.26 -5.22 7.82
N VAL A 84 -2.46 -6.28 7.70
CA VAL A 84 -1.06 -6.29 8.18
C VAL A 84 -0.15 -5.27 7.50
N ASN A 85 -0.55 -4.70 6.38
CA ASN A 85 0.17 -3.63 5.68
C ASN A 85 -0.33 -2.22 6.00
N GLY A 86 -1.26 -2.07 6.96
CA GLY A 86 -1.83 -0.79 7.37
C GLY A 86 -3.10 -0.38 6.63
N ALA A 87 -3.49 -1.06 5.57
CA ALA A 87 -4.77 -0.81 4.92
C ALA A 87 -5.93 -1.09 5.90
N PRO A 88 -7.03 -0.35 5.85
CA PRO A 88 -8.20 -0.68 6.66
C PRO A 88 -8.72 -2.08 6.34
N ASN A 89 -9.48 -2.67 7.24
CA ASN A 89 -10.26 -3.88 6.92
C ASN A 89 -11.14 -3.55 5.73
N CYS A 90 -11.02 -4.30 4.63
CA CYS A 90 -11.53 -3.87 3.34
C CYS A 90 -11.96 -5.02 2.44
N TYR A 91 -12.66 -4.63 1.40
CA TYR A 91 -13.02 -5.41 0.22
C TYR A 91 -12.87 -4.54 -1.02
N SER A 92 -12.88 -5.12 -2.20
CA SER A 92 -12.80 -4.36 -3.44
C SER A 92 -14.16 -4.27 -4.12
N LEU A 93 -14.43 -3.12 -4.73
CA LEU A 93 -15.58 -2.86 -5.59
C LEU A 93 -15.08 -2.76 -7.03
N TYR A 94 -15.80 -3.40 -7.94
CA TYR A 94 -15.53 -3.38 -9.38
C TYR A 94 -16.76 -2.91 -10.12
N GLU A 95 -16.54 -2.00 -11.06
CA GLU A 95 -17.54 -1.60 -12.04
C GLU A 95 -17.24 -2.33 -13.35
N ILE A 96 -18.22 -3.09 -13.83
CA ILE A 96 -18.10 -3.91 -15.04
C ILE A 96 -19.13 -3.45 -16.05
N GLU A 97 -18.67 -3.16 -17.26
CA GLU A 97 -19.54 -2.84 -18.39
C GLU A 97 -19.25 -3.82 -19.55
N GLY A 98 -20.27 -4.57 -19.93
CA GLY A 98 -20.10 -5.65 -20.90
C GLY A 98 -19.11 -6.71 -20.41
N ASN A 99 -17.97 -6.82 -21.09
CA ASN A 99 -16.92 -7.78 -20.81
C ASN A 99 -15.63 -7.10 -20.28
N SER A 100 -15.71 -5.85 -19.81
CA SER A 100 -14.56 -5.06 -19.38
C SER A 100 -14.74 -4.54 -17.97
N ILE A 101 -13.66 -4.51 -17.17
CA ILE A 101 -13.62 -3.78 -15.91
C ILE A 101 -13.36 -2.30 -16.22
N LYS A 102 -14.34 -1.47 -15.88
CA LYS A 102 -14.27 -0.02 -16.06
C LYS A 102 -13.55 0.68 -14.94
N ASN A 103 -13.79 0.23 -13.71
CA ASN A 103 -13.23 0.87 -12.53
C ASN A 103 -13.11 -0.12 -11.37
N TRP A 104 -12.21 0.14 -10.45
CA TRP A 104 -12.13 -0.58 -9.18
C TRP A 104 -11.54 0.29 -8.08
N VAL A 105 -12.01 0.05 -6.87
CA VAL A 105 -11.53 0.72 -5.66
C VAL A 105 -11.48 -0.26 -4.50
N THR A 106 -10.60 0.00 -3.55
CA THR A 106 -10.63 -0.67 -2.26
C THR A 106 -11.57 0.08 -1.32
N LYS A 107 -12.56 -0.61 -0.76
CA LYS A 107 -13.55 -0.03 0.17
C LYS A 107 -13.25 -0.53 1.59
N GLY A 108 -12.86 0.37 2.47
CA GLY A 108 -12.76 0.07 3.89
C GLY A 108 -14.13 -0.26 4.50
N THR A 109 -14.20 -1.28 5.36
CA THR A 109 -15.48 -1.72 5.95
C THR A 109 -16.16 -0.63 6.77
N LYS A 110 -15.38 0.28 7.35
CA LYS A 110 -15.86 1.40 8.17
C LYS A 110 -15.55 2.78 7.57
N ASN A 111 -14.98 2.84 6.38
CA ASN A 111 -14.54 4.08 5.76
C ASN A 111 -15.34 4.39 4.50
N GLU A 112 -15.39 5.65 4.11
CA GLU A 112 -15.92 6.05 2.82
C GLU A 112 -15.06 5.55 1.66
N VAL A 113 -15.63 5.43 0.45
CA VAL A 113 -14.92 4.93 -0.75
C VAL A 113 -13.70 5.80 -1.07
N GLY A 114 -13.79 7.11 -0.85
CA GLY A 114 -12.68 8.04 -1.09
C GLY A 114 -11.49 7.91 -0.13
N TYR A 115 -11.61 7.15 0.95
CA TYR A 115 -10.53 6.93 1.90
C TYR A 115 -9.54 5.88 1.36
N GLN A 116 -8.60 6.31 0.53
CA GLN A 116 -7.66 5.43 -0.16
C GLN A 116 -6.21 5.58 0.31
N MET A 117 -5.95 6.51 1.24
CA MET A 117 -4.61 6.74 1.75
C MET A 117 -4.60 7.29 3.18
N ARG A 118 -3.44 7.19 3.83
CA ARG A 118 -3.02 7.96 5.00
C ARG A 118 -1.72 8.67 4.69
N VAL A 119 -1.53 9.83 5.30
CA VAL A 119 -0.27 10.55 5.20
C VAL A 119 0.38 10.66 6.58
N TYR A 120 1.64 10.25 6.66
CA TYR A 120 2.41 10.21 7.88
C TYR A 120 3.54 11.23 7.88
N ASN A 121 3.96 11.64 9.08
CA ASN A 121 5.24 12.30 9.27
C ASN A 121 6.36 11.24 9.22
N GLY A 122 7.20 11.31 8.21
CA GLY A 122 8.31 10.39 8.01
C GLY A 122 9.34 10.40 9.15
N SER A 123 9.38 11.47 9.95
CA SER A 123 10.20 11.51 11.17
C SER A 123 9.75 10.52 12.25
N GLN A 124 8.57 9.95 12.10
CA GLN A 124 8.07 8.86 12.95
C GLN A 124 8.45 7.47 12.43
N ILE A 125 8.89 7.37 11.17
CA ILE A 125 9.21 6.13 10.46
C ILE A 125 10.53 6.30 9.73
N TYR A 126 11.64 6.19 10.42
CA TYR A 126 12.92 6.35 9.74
C TYR A 126 13.88 5.21 10.01
N GLY A 127 14.61 4.83 9.00
CA GLY A 127 15.70 3.88 9.09
C GLY A 127 17.02 4.52 8.67
N GLY A 128 18.12 3.93 9.04
CA GLY A 128 19.44 4.33 8.58
C GLY A 128 20.35 4.96 9.64
N THR A 129 21.04 6.03 9.30
CA THR A 129 22.28 6.48 9.94
C THR A 129 22.17 7.15 11.30
N ASP A 130 21.00 7.51 11.78
CA ASP A 130 20.81 8.32 13.01
C ASP A 130 20.80 7.47 14.29
N GLY A 131 21.79 6.61 14.50
CA GLY A 131 21.89 5.76 15.68
C GLY A 131 20.91 4.58 15.68
N THR A 132 20.14 4.38 14.61
CA THR A 132 19.31 3.19 14.42
C THR A 132 20.18 2.03 13.98
N PRO A 133 20.09 0.86 14.62
CA PRO A 133 20.86 -0.30 14.22
C PRO A 133 20.65 -0.66 12.75
N SER A 134 21.72 -1.09 12.06
CA SER A 134 21.66 -1.52 10.67
C SER A 134 20.52 -2.53 10.42
N GLY A 135 19.75 -2.33 9.36
CA GLY A 135 18.63 -3.19 8.98
C GLY A 135 17.37 -3.02 9.83
N LYS A 136 17.28 -1.95 10.61
CA LYS A 136 16.09 -1.63 11.40
C LYS A 136 15.52 -0.28 11.03
N TYR A 137 14.20 -0.14 11.25
CA TYR A 137 13.50 1.13 11.27
C TYR A 137 13.17 1.51 12.70
N ARG A 138 13.30 2.78 13.01
CA ARG A 138 12.83 3.36 14.26
C ARG A 138 11.44 3.93 14.04
N TYR A 139 10.50 3.48 14.89
CA TYR A 139 9.15 4.00 14.94
C TYR A 139 8.96 4.80 16.22
N THR A 140 8.28 5.93 16.10
CA THR A 140 7.85 6.73 17.24
C THR A 140 6.40 7.13 16.99
N TRP A 141 5.51 6.75 17.89
CA TRP A 141 4.08 7.06 17.78
C TRP A 141 3.56 7.73 19.04
N TYR A 142 2.43 8.39 18.88
CA TYR A 142 1.69 8.98 19.98
C TYR A 142 0.27 8.42 19.97
N ASP A 143 -0.27 8.08 21.15
CA ASP A 143 -1.60 7.50 21.32
C ASP A 143 -2.32 8.09 22.54
N GLY A 144 -2.60 9.37 22.55
CA GLY A 144 -3.36 10.00 23.64
C GLY A 144 -2.70 9.93 25.03
N GLY A 145 -1.39 9.70 25.10
CA GLY A 145 -0.61 9.65 26.33
C GLY A 145 0.20 8.38 26.57
N LYS A 146 0.06 7.39 25.69
CA LYS A 146 0.79 6.10 25.76
C LYS A 146 1.82 5.92 24.67
N GLY A 147 2.27 7.00 24.06
CA GLY A 147 3.24 6.96 22.97
C GLY A 147 4.43 6.06 23.24
N GLY A 148 5.00 5.51 22.21
CA GLY A 148 6.11 4.57 22.33
C GLY A 148 7.15 4.75 21.23
N THR A 149 8.26 4.03 21.40
CA THR A 149 9.33 3.93 20.41
C THR A 149 9.72 2.47 20.24
N ALA A 150 9.88 2.03 19.00
CA ALA A 150 10.32 0.68 18.71
C ALA A 150 11.33 0.66 17.57
N ASN A 151 12.25 -0.32 17.62
CA ASN A 151 13.15 -0.64 16.52
C ASN A 151 12.71 -1.94 15.88
N ILE A 152 12.18 -1.86 14.67
CA ILE A 152 11.64 -3.01 13.94
C ILE A 152 12.62 -3.43 12.85
N THR A 153 12.94 -4.71 12.81
CA THR A 153 13.74 -5.27 11.72
C THR A 153 12.95 -5.22 10.41
N ALA A 154 13.53 -4.60 9.39
CA ALA A 154 12.94 -4.52 8.07
C ALA A 154 14.02 -4.64 7.00
N LYS A 155 13.60 -5.05 5.79
CA LYS A 155 14.51 -5.10 4.65
C LYS A 155 14.58 -3.73 3.98
N GLY A 156 15.76 -3.14 3.93
CA GLY A 156 16.00 -1.86 3.27
C GLY A 156 16.46 -0.77 4.24
N ASN A 157 16.78 0.36 3.67
CA ASN A 157 17.40 1.47 4.41
C ASN A 157 16.95 2.80 3.81
N SER A 158 15.65 3.08 3.83
CA SER A 158 15.12 4.37 3.38
C SER A 158 15.05 5.34 4.54
N ASN A 159 15.76 6.45 4.41
CA ASN A 159 15.60 7.55 5.37
C ASN A 159 14.35 8.37 4.97
N LEU A 160 13.31 8.32 5.81
CA LEU A 160 12.08 9.06 5.60
C LEU A 160 11.97 10.31 6.48
N LYS A 161 12.99 10.59 7.30
CA LYS A 161 13.02 11.73 8.21
C LYS A 161 12.80 13.05 7.45
N GLY A 162 11.91 13.88 7.96
CA GLY A 162 11.59 15.15 7.34
C GLY A 162 10.71 15.08 6.09
N SER A 163 10.14 13.91 5.78
CA SER A 163 9.31 13.70 4.60
C SER A 163 7.83 13.52 4.94
N PHE A 164 6.96 13.94 4.01
CA PHE A 164 5.60 13.40 3.94
C PHE A 164 5.67 11.98 3.39
N VAL A 165 4.99 11.05 4.04
CA VAL A 165 4.92 9.66 3.62
C VAL A 165 3.46 9.27 3.43
N ALA A 166 3.07 8.96 2.20
CA ALA A 166 1.72 8.52 1.87
C ALA A 166 1.67 7.00 1.74
N ALA A 167 0.75 6.37 2.47
CA ALA A 167 0.39 4.96 2.31
C ALA A 167 -0.87 4.87 1.47
N ILE A 168 -0.77 4.29 0.26
CA ILE A 168 -1.87 4.18 -0.70
C ILE A 168 -2.12 2.70 -0.97
N TRP A 169 -3.16 2.14 -0.38
CA TRP A 169 -3.34 0.68 -0.32
C TRP A 169 -3.89 0.01 -1.56
N ASN A 170 -4.41 0.76 -2.54
CA ASN A 170 -4.88 0.20 -3.80
C ASN A 170 -3.91 0.44 -4.96
N ASP A 171 -2.68 0.87 -4.69
CA ASP A 171 -1.74 1.24 -5.72
C ASP A 171 -1.11 0.04 -6.45
N ASP A 172 -0.54 0.33 -7.60
CA ASP A 172 0.34 -0.54 -8.38
C ASP A 172 1.57 0.24 -8.86
N ASP A 173 2.46 -0.41 -9.58
CA ASP A 173 3.74 0.17 -9.99
C ASP A 173 3.70 0.99 -11.28
N LYS A 174 2.54 1.14 -11.94
CA LYS A 174 2.44 1.82 -13.25
C LYS A 174 1.31 2.82 -13.41
N ASN A 175 0.17 2.56 -12.80
CA ASN A 175 -1.06 3.29 -13.09
C ASN A 175 -1.36 4.41 -12.08
N TRP A 176 -0.45 4.64 -11.17
CA TRP A 176 -0.59 5.64 -10.13
C TRP A 176 0.43 6.76 -10.25
N LYS A 177 -0.05 7.98 -10.06
CA LYS A 177 0.76 9.18 -9.91
C LYS A 177 0.44 9.82 -8.57
N VAL A 178 1.45 10.13 -7.78
CA VAL A 178 1.27 10.75 -6.47
C VAL A 178 2.03 12.06 -6.43
N GLU A 179 1.32 13.13 -6.10
CA GLU A 179 1.81 14.50 -6.19
C GLU A 179 1.61 15.23 -4.87
N PHE A 180 2.52 16.10 -4.55
CA PHE A 180 2.44 16.98 -3.40
C PHE A 180 2.21 18.43 -3.83
N PHE A 181 1.23 19.04 -3.20
CA PHE A 181 0.83 20.42 -3.42
C PHE A 181 1.01 21.23 -2.14
N GLN A 182 1.28 22.53 -2.29
CA GLN A 182 1.24 23.50 -1.20
C GLN A 182 0.60 24.80 -1.70
N ASN A 183 -0.33 25.37 -0.93
CA ASN A 183 -1.11 26.55 -1.30
C ASN A 183 -1.77 26.39 -2.69
N GLY A 184 -2.25 25.19 -3.01
CA GLY A 184 -2.89 24.87 -4.29
C GLY A 184 -1.93 24.71 -5.49
N GLN A 185 -0.63 24.91 -5.30
CA GLN A 185 0.37 24.74 -6.36
C GLN A 185 1.13 23.43 -6.19
N LYS A 186 1.37 22.73 -7.29
CA LYS A 186 2.20 21.52 -7.29
C LYS A 186 3.65 21.88 -6.92
N VAL A 187 4.15 21.19 -5.89
CA VAL A 187 5.55 21.28 -5.46
C VAL A 187 6.40 20.20 -6.11
N GLY A 188 5.87 18.98 -6.23
CA GLY A 188 6.61 17.89 -6.87
C GLY A 188 5.85 16.56 -6.91
N ASP A 189 6.47 15.59 -7.59
CA ASP A 189 6.00 14.20 -7.60
C ASP A 189 6.59 13.46 -6.41
N MET A 190 5.76 12.70 -5.73
CA MET A 190 6.21 11.79 -4.67
C MET A 190 6.85 10.55 -5.31
N LYS A 191 7.83 9.99 -4.64
CA LYS A 191 8.56 8.79 -5.08
C LYS A 191 8.15 7.58 -4.26
N ARG A 192 8.13 6.41 -4.86
CA ARG A 192 7.96 5.17 -4.10
C ARG A 192 9.12 4.97 -3.15
N VAL A 193 8.80 4.54 -1.93
CA VAL A 193 9.82 4.08 -0.97
C VAL A 193 10.40 2.78 -1.49
N PRO A 194 11.70 2.71 -1.81
CA PRO A 194 12.31 1.52 -2.40
C PRO A 194 12.43 0.35 -1.42
N SER A 195 12.27 0.63 -0.15
CA SER A 195 12.39 -0.34 0.93
C SER A 195 11.01 -0.82 1.40
N LYS A 196 10.99 -2.02 1.95
CA LYS A 196 9.81 -2.55 2.60
C LYS A 196 9.74 -2.01 4.02
N VAL A 197 8.72 -1.21 4.30
CA VAL A 197 8.52 -0.51 5.57
C VAL A 197 7.27 -1.03 6.24
N PRO A 198 7.32 -1.63 7.44
CA PRO A 198 6.12 -1.92 8.22
C PRO A 198 5.30 -0.66 8.47
N ASP A 199 3.98 -0.77 8.43
CA ASP A 199 3.10 0.36 8.64
C ASP A 199 3.09 0.80 10.12
N ILE A 200 3.18 2.11 10.38
CA ILE A 200 3.26 2.64 11.75
C ILE A 200 1.98 2.40 12.54
N CYS A 201 0.80 2.42 11.90
CA CYS A 201 -0.45 2.12 12.59
C CYS A 201 -0.47 0.66 13.07
N VAL A 202 0.04 -0.26 12.24
CA VAL A 202 0.18 -1.67 12.61
C VAL A 202 1.17 -1.84 13.74
N VAL A 203 2.34 -1.20 13.64
CA VAL A 203 3.36 -1.27 14.69
C VAL A 203 2.80 -0.76 16.02
N SER A 204 2.18 0.43 16.03
CA SER A 204 1.60 1.01 17.26
C SER A 204 0.51 0.12 17.86
N TYR A 205 -0.39 -0.41 17.02
CA TYR A 205 -1.45 -1.31 17.47
C TYR A 205 -0.89 -2.56 18.16
N TYR A 206 0.08 -3.23 17.55
CA TYR A 206 0.66 -4.45 18.12
C TYR A 206 1.40 -4.19 19.45
N PHE A 207 2.10 -3.08 19.54
CA PHE A 207 2.80 -2.70 20.76
C PHE A 207 1.82 -2.31 21.88
N ASN A 208 0.85 -1.48 21.58
CA ASN A 208 -0.04 -0.91 22.59
C ASN A 208 -1.13 -1.89 23.04
N ASN A 209 -1.75 -2.60 22.10
CA ASN A 209 -2.93 -3.42 22.37
C ASN A 209 -2.61 -4.89 22.57
N LEU A 210 -1.55 -5.40 21.96
CA LEU A 210 -1.22 -6.82 22.03
C LEU A 210 0.04 -7.12 22.84
N GLY A 211 0.76 -6.09 23.31
CA GLY A 211 2.00 -6.25 24.08
C GLY A 211 3.11 -7.00 23.31
N LYS A 212 3.02 -7.01 21.97
CA LYS A 212 3.89 -7.80 21.10
C LYS A 212 4.95 -6.90 20.48
N ASN A 213 6.14 -6.95 21.00
CA ASN A 213 7.27 -6.13 20.56
C ASN A 213 8.10 -6.74 19.41
N THR A 214 7.82 -7.96 19.01
CA THR A 214 8.46 -8.62 17.86
C THR A 214 7.55 -9.71 17.33
N THR A 215 6.75 -9.44 16.33
CA THR A 215 5.94 -10.47 15.70
C THR A 215 6.17 -10.49 14.20
N THR A 216 5.95 -11.63 13.60
CA THR A 216 5.93 -11.80 12.14
C THR A 216 5.01 -10.78 11.46
N TRP A 217 3.98 -10.34 12.14
CA TRP A 217 2.98 -9.39 11.65
C TRP A 217 3.51 -7.94 11.56
N THR A 218 4.30 -7.49 12.53
CA THR A 218 4.90 -6.16 12.49
C THR A 218 6.01 -6.05 11.44
N THR A 219 6.48 -7.17 10.91
CA THR A 219 7.49 -7.21 9.85
C THR A 219 6.90 -7.37 8.45
N THR A 220 5.58 -7.55 8.32
CA THR A 220 4.92 -7.52 7.04
C THR A 220 4.99 -6.11 6.47
N THR A 221 5.61 -6.00 5.33
CA THR A 221 6.01 -4.71 4.79
C THR A 221 4.99 -4.17 3.82
N ALA A 222 4.56 -2.95 4.05
CA ALA A 222 3.82 -2.18 3.07
C ALA A 222 4.71 -1.89 1.85
N GLN A 223 4.22 -2.15 0.65
CA GLN A 223 4.92 -1.80 -0.60
C GLN A 223 4.31 -0.56 -1.26
N HIS A 224 3.32 0.02 -0.65
CA HIS A 224 2.49 1.10 -1.16
C HIS A 224 2.85 2.47 -0.54
N TYR A 225 4.09 2.64 -0.09
CA TYR A 225 4.56 3.90 0.47
C TYR A 225 5.20 4.79 -0.59
N TRP A 226 4.78 6.06 -0.58
CA TRP A 226 5.30 7.15 -1.38
C TRP A 226 5.80 8.25 -0.48
N TYR A 227 6.87 8.96 -0.87
CA TYR A 227 7.44 10.00 -0.04
C TYR A 227 7.92 11.20 -0.86
N ILE A 228 7.92 12.35 -0.21
CA ILE A 228 8.58 13.58 -0.67
C ILE A 228 9.13 14.31 0.55
N GLU A 229 10.30 14.91 0.41
CA GLU A 229 10.86 15.76 1.45
C GLU A 229 9.95 16.96 1.69
N ALA A 230 9.63 17.24 2.94
CA ALA A 230 8.80 18.38 3.30
C ALA A 230 9.55 19.69 3.10
N PRO A 231 8.93 20.75 2.59
CA PRO A 231 9.50 22.08 2.61
C PRO A 231 9.96 22.46 4.02
N GLY A 232 11.26 22.75 4.16
CA GLY A 232 11.87 23.01 5.47
C GLY A 232 12.14 21.76 6.34
N GLY A 233 11.97 20.56 5.80
CA GLY A 233 12.37 19.31 6.46
C GLY A 233 11.47 18.88 7.63
N ASP A 234 10.30 19.47 7.82
CA ASP A 234 9.38 19.13 8.91
C ASP A 234 7.92 19.19 8.44
N PRO A 235 7.29 18.03 8.18
CA PRO A 235 5.90 17.98 7.72
C PRO A 235 4.91 18.70 8.66
N THR A 236 5.18 18.75 9.96
CA THR A 236 4.26 19.34 10.94
C THR A 236 4.20 20.87 10.86
N LYS A 237 5.18 21.49 10.22
CA LYS A 237 5.26 22.93 10.04
C LYS A 237 4.73 23.41 8.69
N VAL A 238 4.49 22.50 7.77
CA VAL A 238 3.97 22.85 6.45
C VAL A 238 2.45 23.05 6.55
N LYS A 239 1.98 24.22 6.10
CA LYS A 239 0.55 24.56 6.08
C LYS A 239 -0.01 24.47 4.67
N ASN A 240 -1.33 24.29 4.56
CA ASN A 240 -2.07 24.29 3.30
C ASN A 240 -1.48 23.30 2.28
N TRP A 241 -1.12 22.12 2.74
CA TRP A 241 -0.60 21.05 1.88
C TRP A 241 -1.71 20.06 1.49
N GLU A 242 -1.47 19.37 0.39
CA GLU A 242 -2.29 18.27 -0.11
C GLU A 242 -1.39 17.21 -0.73
N VAL A 243 -1.62 15.96 -0.40
CA VAL A 243 -1.15 14.82 -1.20
C VAL A 243 -2.29 14.39 -2.10
N ARG A 244 -2.04 14.35 -3.40
CA ARG A 244 -3.01 13.91 -4.41
C ARG A 244 -2.50 12.66 -5.08
N ALA A 245 -3.31 11.60 -5.03
CA ALA A 245 -3.04 10.34 -5.71
C ALA A 245 -4.04 10.16 -6.86
N THR A 246 -3.52 9.94 -8.05
CA THR A 246 -4.29 9.76 -9.27
C THR A 246 -4.06 8.36 -9.80
N GLN A 247 -5.13 7.58 -9.91
CA GLN A 247 -5.17 6.27 -10.53
C GLN A 247 -5.73 6.39 -11.95
N THR A 248 -5.05 5.81 -12.94
CA THR A 248 -5.61 5.64 -14.28
C THR A 248 -5.93 4.17 -14.48
N ILE A 249 -7.18 3.87 -14.77
CA ILE A 249 -7.63 2.50 -15.01
C ILE A 249 -7.13 2.05 -16.39
N PRO A 250 -6.28 1.01 -16.51
CA PRO A 250 -5.62 0.70 -17.77
C PRO A 250 -6.57 0.17 -18.84
N THR A 251 -7.73 -0.38 -18.47
CA THR A 251 -8.71 -0.95 -19.40
C THR A 251 -9.69 0.08 -19.97
N SER A 252 -10.07 1.07 -19.19
CA SER A 252 -11.06 2.09 -19.56
C SER A 252 -10.46 3.46 -19.83
N GLY A 253 -9.28 3.75 -19.24
CA GLY A 253 -8.73 5.10 -19.20
C GLY A 253 -9.42 6.01 -18.17
N GLU A 254 -10.36 5.51 -17.40
CA GLU A 254 -10.97 6.28 -16.32
C GLU A 254 -9.94 6.71 -15.27
N VAL A 255 -10.19 7.86 -14.66
CA VAL A 255 -9.27 8.48 -13.72
C VAL A 255 -9.95 8.68 -12.38
N ASN A 256 -9.40 8.05 -11.34
CA ASN A 256 -9.79 8.29 -9.96
C ASN A 256 -8.77 9.23 -9.31
N VAL A 257 -9.26 10.23 -8.58
CA VAL A 257 -8.41 11.18 -7.85
C VAL A 257 -8.78 11.16 -6.38
N TYR A 258 -7.76 10.98 -5.54
CA TYR A 258 -7.89 10.93 -4.08
C TYR A 258 -6.98 11.99 -3.47
N SER A 259 -7.45 12.64 -2.42
CA SER A 259 -6.70 13.71 -1.74
C SER A 259 -6.64 13.45 -0.24
N CYS A 260 -5.52 13.85 0.36
CA CYS A 260 -5.35 13.88 1.80
C CYS A 260 -4.64 15.18 2.21
N THR A 261 -5.19 15.87 3.22
CA THR A 261 -4.69 17.15 3.75
C THR A 261 -4.26 17.07 5.21
N ASP A 262 -4.42 15.89 5.82
CA ASP A 262 -4.20 15.70 7.25
C ASP A 262 -3.11 14.66 7.51
N LEU A 263 -2.19 14.98 8.42
CA LEU A 263 -1.24 14.00 8.94
C LEU A 263 -1.93 13.06 9.92
N GLN A 264 -1.69 11.76 9.77
CA GLN A 264 -2.06 10.80 10.79
C GLN A 264 -1.16 11.01 12.01
N THR A 265 -1.72 11.54 13.08
CA THR A 265 -1.00 11.89 14.32
C THR A 265 -1.46 11.10 15.52
N ASP A 266 -2.67 10.60 15.49
CA ASP A 266 -3.25 9.76 16.56
C ASP A 266 -3.36 8.31 16.10
N TYR A 267 -2.81 7.42 16.88
CA TYR A 267 -2.77 5.97 16.64
C TYR A 267 -3.61 5.17 17.63
N SER A 268 -4.37 5.85 18.50
CA SER A 268 -5.19 5.20 19.54
C SER A 268 -6.48 4.57 19.01
N GLY A 269 -6.95 5.00 17.84
CA GLY A 269 -8.21 4.57 17.23
C GLY A 269 -8.16 3.29 16.41
N PHE A 270 -7.04 2.58 16.44
CA PHE A 270 -6.83 1.37 15.64
C PHE A 270 -6.93 0.08 16.46
#